data_a38477df41177af7f63e6997e57c0ad9
#
_entry.id   a38477df41177af7f63e6997e57c0ad9
#
_cell.length_a   1.000
_cell.length_b   1.000
_cell.length_c   1.000
_cell.angle_alpha   90.00
_cell.angle_beta   90.00
_cell.angle_gamma   90.00
#
_symmetry.space_group_name_H-M   'P 1'
#
loop_
_entity.id
_entity.type
_entity.pdbx_description
1 polymer ?
#
loop_
_entity_poly.entity_id
_entity_poly.type
_entity_poly.pdbx_seq_one_letter_code
_entity_poly.pdbx_strand_id
1 'polypeptide(L)'
;MTGTLYLIPCPISEDTLPYDVTPNGNREVITSLDYFIVENLRSARRFLSKAGLSGHIDELEFDELSEHTTSPREIERMVAKIKAGRSAGVISEAGVPAVADPGQLVVEACHKAGIRVVPLVGPSSIIMAVMASGLSGQSFAFNGYLPVKEPERTRAIKRLESRATGEHQSQLFIEAPYRNTKLAEQIISSCGVQTKLCIACDITSNNEYIRTATIGEWRKIGVPDINKRPTIFIIGE
;
A
#
# COMPACT_ATOMS: atom_id res chain seq x y z
N MET A 1 -12.08 16.34 25.82
CA MET A 1 -12.44 15.20 24.96
C MET A 1 -11.17 14.75 24.26
N THR A 2 -10.98 13.45 24.06
CA THR A 2 -9.85 12.89 23.30
C THR A 2 -10.02 13.21 21.81
N GLY A 3 -8.94 13.48 21.10
CA GLY A 3 -8.95 13.60 19.64
C GLY A 3 -9.20 12.26 18.95
N THR A 4 -9.28 12.29 17.63
CA THR A 4 -9.49 11.13 16.76
C THR A 4 -8.30 10.98 15.81
N LEU A 5 -7.87 9.75 15.55
CA LEU A 5 -6.91 9.43 14.50
C LEU A 5 -7.67 9.08 13.22
N TYR A 6 -7.45 9.84 12.15
CA TYR A 6 -8.00 9.58 10.82
C TYR A 6 -6.94 8.97 9.93
N LEU A 7 -7.26 7.84 9.28
CA LEU A 7 -6.41 7.22 8.28
C LEU A 7 -6.84 7.76 6.91
N ILE A 8 -5.99 8.58 6.31
CA ILE A 8 -6.31 9.37 5.11
C ILE A 8 -5.69 8.71 3.87
N PRO A 9 -6.51 8.12 2.98
CA PRO A 9 -5.99 7.53 1.76
C PRO A 9 -5.56 8.59 0.76
N CYS A 10 -4.47 8.28 0.04
CA CYS A 10 -3.95 9.08 -1.08
C CYS A 10 -4.27 8.42 -2.43
N PRO A 11 -4.27 9.18 -3.54
CA PRO A 11 -4.22 8.59 -4.87
C PRO A 11 -3.03 7.63 -5.01
N ILE A 12 -3.19 6.58 -5.82
CA ILE A 12 -2.10 5.64 -6.12
C ILE A 12 -1.15 6.24 -7.15
N SER A 13 -1.70 6.90 -8.17
CA SER A 13 -0.91 7.62 -9.18
C SER A 13 -0.73 9.09 -8.80
N GLU A 14 0.48 9.62 -9.00
CA GLU A 14 0.81 11.03 -8.72
C GLU A 14 0.04 12.05 -9.59
N ASP A 15 -0.41 11.62 -10.76
CA ASP A 15 -1.15 12.46 -11.72
C ASP A 15 -2.62 12.61 -11.36
N THR A 16 -3.11 11.85 -10.39
CA THR A 16 -4.53 11.83 -9.99
C THR A 16 -4.79 12.86 -8.87
N LEU A 17 -5.88 13.63 -8.99
CA LEU A 17 -6.30 14.52 -7.91
C LEU A 17 -6.97 13.71 -6.78
N PRO A 18 -6.86 14.18 -5.50
CA PRO A 18 -7.40 13.46 -4.36
C PRO A 18 -8.87 13.05 -4.54
N TYR A 19 -9.71 13.97 -4.96
CA TYR A 19 -11.18 13.77 -5.03
C TYR A 19 -11.67 13.17 -6.34
N ASP A 20 -10.77 12.83 -7.26
CA ASP A 20 -11.11 11.98 -8.42
C ASP A 20 -11.22 10.50 -8.03
N VAL A 21 -10.59 10.11 -6.92
CA VAL A 21 -10.52 8.70 -6.47
C VAL A 21 -10.92 8.49 -5.01
N THR A 22 -11.17 9.57 -4.27
CA THR A 22 -11.70 9.51 -2.90
C THR A 22 -13.02 10.27 -2.79
N PRO A 23 -13.94 9.88 -1.89
CA PRO A 23 -15.19 10.61 -1.69
C PRO A 23 -14.96 12.08 -1.28
N ASN A 24 -15.81 12.98 -1.79
CA ASN A 24 -15.78 14.39 -1.41
C ASN A 24 -15.96 14.62 0.11
N GLY A 25 -16.66 13.71 0.81
CA GLY A 25 -16.81 13.77 2.26
C GLY A 25 -15.48 13.70 3.03
N ASN A 26 -14.42 13.15 2.43
CA ASN A 26 -13.09 13.17 3.04
C ASN A 26 -12.52 14.59 3.17
N ARG A 27 -12.94 15.53 2.27
CA ARG A 27 -12.46 16.92 2.26
C ARG A 27 -12.74 17.61 3.58
N GLU A 28 -13.95 17.50 4.10
CA GLU A 28 -14.36 18.15 5.35
C GLU A 28 -13.49 17.70 6.52
N VAL A 29 -13.19 16.39 6.59
CA VAL A 29 -12.30 15.85 7.61
C VAL A 29 -10.88 16.38 7.42
N ILE A 30 -10.31 16.25 6.21
CA ILE A 30 -8.93 16.63 5.92
C ILE A 30 -8.69 18.11 6.21
N THR A 31 -9.61 18.99 5.78
CA THR A 31 -9.47 20.45 5.95
C THR A 31 -9.75 20.93 7.37
N SER A 32 -10.33 20.08 8.22
CA SER A 32 -10.55 20.40 9.64
C SER A 32 -9.34 20.07 10.53
N LEU A 33 -8.34 19.36 9.99
CA LEU A 33 -7.16 18.94 10.75
C LEU A 33 -6.01 19.94 10.59
N ASP A 34 -5.26 20.12 11.66
CA ASP A 34 -4.05 20.94 11.73
C ASP A 34 -2.79 20.13 12.07
N TYR A 35 -2.94 18.81 12.31
CA TYR A 35 -1.86 17.90 12.69
C TYR A 35 -1.87 16.62 11.87
N PHE A 36 -0.71 16.30 11.28
CA PHE A 36 -0.56 15.14 10.41
C PHE A 36 0.68 14.31 10.78
N ILE A 37 0.51 12.99 10.73
CA ILE A 37 1.58 12.01 10.88
C ILE A 37 1.80 11.42 9.48
N VAL A 38 3.01 11.58 8.95
CA VAL A 38 3.27 11.36 7.52
C VAL A 38 4.50 10.48 7.31
N GLU A 39 4.46 9.65 6.28
CA GLU A 39 5.60 8.83 5.90
C GLU A 39 6.69 9.67 5.23
N ASN A 40 6.29 10.67 4.43
CA ASN A 40 7.18 11.59 3.75
C ASN A 40 6.56 12.99 3.74
N LEU A 41 7.27 13.95 4.31
CA LEU A 41 6.80 15.33 4.46
C LEU A 41 6.52 16.00 3.11
N ARG A 42 7.36 15.77 2.11
CA ARG A 42 7.25 16.44 0.81
C ARG A 42 6.01 15.95 0.03
N SER A 43 5.78 14.65 -0.02
CA SER A 43 4.60 14.06 -0.69
C SER A 43 3.31 14.44 0.03
N ALA A 44 3.31 14.41 1.38
CA ALA A 44 2.17 14.80 2.19
C ALA A 44 1.77 16.27 2.01
N ARG A 45 2.73 17.21 2.04
CA ARG A 45 2.45 18.63 1.77
C ARG A 45 1.85 18.85 0.38
N ARG A 46 2.36 18.15 -0.64
CA ARG A 46 1.82 18.19 -2.00
C ARG A 46 0.39 17.66 -2.09
N PHE A 47 0.13 16.53 -1.42
CA PHE A 47 -1.22 15.96 -1.33
C PHE A 47 -2.19 16.91 -0.63
N LEU A 48 -1.84 17.42 0.56
CA LEU A 48 -2.69 18.32 1.34
C LEU A 48 -2.99 19.63 0.61
N SER A 49 -2.01 20.17 -0.13
CA SER A 49 -2.23 21.33 -0.99
C SER A 49 -3.31 21.06 -2.04
N LYS A 50 -3.23 19.89 -2.73
CA LYS A 50 -4.26 19.46 -3.69
C LYS A 50 -5.60 19.12 -3.01
N ALA A 51 -5.57 18.71 -1.75
CA ALA A 51 -6.76 18.35 -0.97
C ALA A 51 -7.54 19.56 -0.39
N GLY A 52 -7.07 20.77 -0.62
CA GLY A 52 -7.77 21.99 -0.22
C GLY A 52 -7.08 22.83 0.84
N LEU A 53 -5.86 22.51 1.25
CA LEU A 53 -5.09 23.22 2.27
C LEU A 53 -3.94 24.08 1.69
N SER A 54 -3.97 24.41 0.40
CA SER A 54 -2.87 25.11 -0.30
C SER A 54 -2.46 26.44 0.36
N GLY A 55 -3.38 27.18 0.95
CA GLY A 55 -3.10 28.45 1.64
C GLY A 55 -2.65 28.31 3.10
N HIS A 56 -2.67 27.10 3.67
CA HIS A 56 -2.48 26.85 5.10
C HIS A 56 -1.38 25.83 5.41
N ILE A 57 -0.65 25.35 4.41
CA ILE A 57 0.36 24.28 4.57
C ILE A 57 1.43 24.59 5.62
N ASP A 58 1.84 25.85 5.74
CA ASP A 58 2.88 26.29 6.68
C ASP A 58 2.36 26.46 8.13
N GLU A 59 1.05 26.45 8.32
CA GLU A 59 0.39 26.48 9.62
C GLU A 59 0.20 25.07 10.21
N LEU A 60 0.37 24.02 9.37
CA LEU A 60 0.16 22.64 9.77
C LEU A 60 1.36 22.08 10.53
N GLU A 61 1.09 21.26 11.52
CA GLU A 61 2.11 20.50 12.23
C GLU A 61 2.26 19.11 11.65
N PHE A 62 3.51 18.68 11.49
CA PHE A 62 3.85 17.37 10.95
C PHE A 62 4.78 16.62 11.89
N ASP A 63 4.51 15.32 12.09
CA ASP A 63 5.48 14.35 12.59
C ASP A 63 5.75 13.32 11.51
N GLU A 64 7.02 13.05 11.21
CA GLU A 64 7.41 12.01 10.24
C GLU A 64 7.47 10.65 10.93
N LEU A 65 6.96 9.62 10.24
CA LEU A 65 6.91 8.24 10.67
C LEU A 65 7.70 7.38 9.67
N SER A 66 8.88 6.91 10.05
CA SER A 66 9.74 6.06 9.22
C SER A 66 9.99 4.72 9.89
N GLU A 67 9.94 3.63 9.12
CA GLU A 67 10.25 2.28 9.63
C GLU A 67 11.62 2.17 10.29
N HIS A 68 12.58 3.00 9.87
CA HIS A 68 13.97 2.90 10.31
C HIS A 68 14.36 3.89 11.42
N THR A 69 13.59 4.97 11.58
CA THR A 69 13.97 6.07 12.47
C THR A 69 12.98 6.31 13.60
N THR A 70 11.75 5.82 13.51
CA THR A 70 10.73 6.09 14.52
C THR A 70 10.91 5.22 15.75
N SER A 71 11.21 5.87 16.87
CA SER A 71 11.33 5.21 18.18
C SER A 71 9.98 5.06 18.89
N PRO A 72 9.83 4.11 19.83
CA PRO A 72 8.63 4.02 20.67
C PRO A 72 8.25 5.34 21.36
N ARG A 73 9.24 6.14 21.79
CA ARG A 73 9.02 7.44 22.43
C ARG A 73 8.41 8.48 21.48
N GLU A 74 8.76 8.44 20.19
CA GLU A 74 8.16 9.33 19.20
C GLU A 74 6.70 8.95 18.95
N ILE A 75 6.37 7.66 18.87
CA ILE A 75 4.99 7.19 18.77
C ILE A 75 4.19 7.60 20.01
N GLU A 76 4.75 7.43 21.21
CA GLU A 76 4.10 7.87 22.46
C GLU A 76 3.84 9.38 22.45
N ARG A 77 4.78 10.19 21.95
CA ARG A 77 4.62 11.65 21.80
C ARG A 77 3.47 12.00 20.84
N MET A 78 3.40 11.33 19.67
CA MET A 78 2.33 11.52 18.69
C MET A 78 0.97 11.19 19.31
N VAL A 79 0.86 10.05 19.98
CA VAL A 79 -0.36 9.58 20.66
C VAL A 79 -0.75 10.50 21.81
N ALA A 80 0.22 11.04 22.56
CA ALA A 80 -0.06 11.98 23.65
C ALA A 80 -0.76 13.27 23.17
N LYS A 81 -0.37 13.80 21.99
CA LYS A 81 -1.03 14.94 21.38
C LYS A 81 -2.52 14.65 21.09
N ILE A 82 -2.80 13.45 20.54
CA ILE A 82 -4.17 13.05 20.22
C ILE A 82 -4.97 12.83 21.50
N LYS A 83 -4.38 12.20 22.51
CA LYS A 83 -5.00 12.01 23.82
C LYS A 83 -5.33 13.32 24.52
N ALA A 84 -4.53 14.36 24.29
CA ALA A 84 -4.78 15.71 24.82
C ALA A 84 -5.93 16.46 24.12
N GLY A 85 -6.57 15.86 23.11
CA GLY A 85 -7.76 16.40 22.44
C GLY A 85 -7.54 16.84 21.00
N ARG A 86 -6.31 16.75 20.47
CA ARG A 86 -5.98 17.15 19.10
C ARG A 86 -6.20 15.97 18.15
N SER A 87 -7.08 16.10 17.16
CA SER A 87 -7.23 15.08 16.13
C SER A 87 -6.05 15.09 15.16
N ALA A 88 -5.71 13.92 14.60
CA ALA A 88 -4.60 13.78 13.67
C ALA A 88 -5.00 13.00 12.42
N GLY A 89 -4.34 13.31 11.29
CA GLY A 89 -4.41 12.52 10.06
C GLY A 89 -3.13 11.72 9.83
N VAL A 90 -3.25 10.42 9.55
CA VAL A 90 -2.12 9.60 9.05
C VAL A 90 -2.17 9.56 7.54
N ILE A 91 -1.06 9.86 6.88
CA ILE A 91 -0.92 9.89 5.43
C ILE A 91 0.30 9.07 5.02
N SER A 92 0.10 8.05 4.15
CA SER A 92 1.17 7.30 3.49
C SER A 92 1.55 7.94 2.14
N GLU A 93 2.55 7.41 1.46
CA GLU A 93 2.95 7.94 0.16
C GLU A 93 1.90 7.68 -0.93
N ALA A 94 1.20 6.53 -0.89
CA ALA A 94 0.17 6.16 -1.87
C ALA A 94 -0.85 5.19 -1.27
N GLY A 95 -2.10 5.26 -1.72
CA GLY A 95 -3.17 4.34 -1.32
C GLY A 95 -3.62 4.53 0.12
N VAL A 96 -3.92 3.43 0.81
CA VAL A 96 -4.43 3.43 2.19
C VAL A 96 -3.31 3.34 3.21
N PRO A 97 -3.25 4.22 4.22
CA PRO A 97 -2.23 4.18 5.26
C PRO A 97 -2.44 2.99 6.21
N ALA A 98 -1.39 2.64 6.95
CA ALA A 98 -1.31 1.51 7.88
C ALA A 98 -1.41 0.11 7.22
N VAL A 99 -1.29 0.04 5.89
CA VAL A 99 -1.22 -1.22 5.14
C VAL A 99 0.08 -1.26 4.36
N ALA A 100 1.01 -2.12 4.77
CA ALA A 100 2.37 -2.20 4.26
C ALA A 100 3.19 -0.90 4.45
N ASP A 101 2.87 -0.14 5.47
CA ASP A 101 3.56 1.08 5.88
C ASP A 101 3.64 1.19 7.42
N PRO A 102 4.50 2.08 7.97
CA PRO A 102 4.72 2.20 9.41
C PRO A 102 3.53 2.78 10.18
N GLY A 103 2.49 3.27 9.52
CA GLY A 103 1.28 3.85 10.15
C GLY A 103 0.58 2.88 11.11
N GLN A 104 0.72 1.57 10.91
CA GLN A 104 0.19 0.57 11.81
C GLN A 104 0.65 0.73 13.27
N LEU A 105 1.88 1.22 13.52
CA LEU A 105 2.41 1.40 14.87
C LEU A 105 1.65 2.49 15.63
N VAL A 106 1.27 3.56 14.95
CA VAL A 106 0.47 4.64 15.54
C VAL A 106 -0.96 4.15 15.80
N VAL A 107 -1.53 3.39 14.86
CA VAL A 107 -2.86 2.76 15.03
C VAL A 107 -2.89 1.86 16.26
N GLU A 108 -1.90 0.97 16.39
CA GLU A 108 -1.78 0.07 17.56
C GLU A 108 -1.67 0.86 18.86
N ALA A 109 -0.84 1.89 18.90
CA ALA A 109 -0.65 2.72 20.08
C ALA A 109 -1.92 3.53 20.43
N CYS A 110 -2.67 4.01 19.43
CA CYS A 110 -3.96 4.67 19.62
C CYS A 110 -5.01 3.72 20.23
N HIS A 111 -5.09 2.48 19.74
CA HIS A 111 -5.97 1.47 20.33
C HIS A 111 -5.62 1.17 21.79
N LYS A 112 -4.32 1.01 22.11
CA LYS A 112 -3.85 0.84 23.51
C LYS A 112 -4.21 2.03 24.40
N ALA A 113 -4.25 3.24 23.83
CA ALA A 113 -4.60 4.47 24.54
C ALA A 113 -6.12 4.76 24.60
N GLY A 114 -6.98 3.91 24.01
CA GLY A 114 -8.42 4.11 23.92
C GLY A 114 -8.83 5.28 23.02
N ILE A 115 -8.00 5.63 22.03
CA ILE A 115 -8.26 6.69 21.06
C ILE A 115 -9.06 6.11 19.89
N ARG A 116 -10.07 6.85 19.44
CA ARG A 116 -10.86 6.48 18.27
C ARG A 116 -10.00 6.54 17.00
N VAL A 117 -10.03 5.46 16.20
CA VAL A 117 -9.40 5.37 14.88
C VAL A 117 -10.49 5.29 13.82
N VAL A 118 -10.38 6.14 12.79
CA VAL A 118 -11.38 6.25 11.72
C VAL A 118 -10.67 6.11 10.36
N PRO A 119 -10.83 4.98 9.66
CA PRO A 119 -10.36 4.87 8.28
C PRO A 119 -11.28 5.66 7.35
N LEU A 120 -10.70 6.50 6.51
CA LEU A 120 -11.43 7.16 5.44
C LEU A 120 -11.46 6.28 4.19
N VAL A 121 -12.51 6.42 3.38
CA VAL A 121 -12.66 5.62 2.16
C VAL A 121 -11.72 6.10 1.06
N GLY A 122 -11.00 5.17 0.43
CA GLY A 122 -10.11 5.50 -0.68
C GLY A 122 -9.49 4.28 -1.37
N PRO A 123 -8.65 4.49 -2.38
CA PRO A 123 -8.11 3.44 -3.23
C PRO A 123 -7.06 2.60 -2.48
N SER A 124 -7.05 1.29 -2.78
CA SER A 124 -6.02 0.36 -2.34
C SER A 124 -5.49 -0.42 -3.54
N SER A 125 -4.21 -0.28 -3.85
CA SER A 125 -3.59 -1.01 -4.97
C SER A 125 -3.68 -2.53 -4.79
N ILE A 126 -3.58 -3.02 -3.55
CA ILE A 126 -3.70 -4.45 -3.22
C ILE A 126 -5.10 -4.97 -3.61
N ILE A 127 -6.15 -4.29 -3.18
CA ILE A 127 -7.53 -4.70 -3.48
C ILE A 127 -7.83 -4.54 -4.97
N MET A 128 -7.38 -3.45 -5.60
CA MET A 128 -7.56 -3.23 -7.03
C MET A 128 -6.85 -4.28 -7.88
N ALA A 129 -5.66 -4.72 -7.47
CA ALA A 129 -4.97 -5.82 -8.12
C ALA A 129 -5.77 -7.14 -8.03
N VAL A 130 -6.34 -7.45 -6.86
CA VAL A 130 -7.22 -8.63 -6.69
C VAL A 130 -8.45 -8.52 -7.60
N MET A 131 -9.13 -7.37 -7.61
CA MET A 131 -10.31 -7.12 -8.45
C MET A 131 -10.02 -7.38 -9.93
N ALA A 132 -8.87 -6.92 -10.42
CA ALA A 132 -8.51 -7.01 -11.83
C ALA A 132 -7.83 -8.31 -12.24
N SER A 133 -7.39 -9.13 -11.28
CA SER A 133 -6.59 -10.35 -11.55
C SER A 133 -7.40 -11.50 -12.16
N GLY A 134 -8.70 -11.59 -11.89
CA GLY A 134 -9.51 -12.74 -12.22
C GLY A 134 -9.18 -14.01 -11.40
N LEU A 135 -8.42 -13.86 -10.31
CA LEU A 135 -8.09 -14.90 -9.34
C LEU A 135 -9.04 -14.83 -8.12
N SER A 136 -8.91 -15.77 -7.17
CA SER A 136 -9.80 -15.81 -6.01
C SER A 136 -9.72 -14.51 -5.20
N GLY A 137 -10.85 -13.79 -5.10
CA GLY A 137 -11.03 -12.65 -4.22
C GLY A 137 -11.69 -12.99 -2.88
N GLN A 138 -12.14 -14.26 -2.69
CA GLN A 138 -12.70 -14.71 -1.42
C GLN A 138 -11.63 -15.18 -0.43
N SER A 139 -10.55 -15.75 -0.96
CA SER A 139 -9.41 -16.19 -0.17
C SER A 139 -8.14 -15.63 -0.83
N PHE A 140 -7.51 -14.66 -0.18
CA PHE A 140 -6.23 -14.12 -0.62
C PHE A 140 -5.38 -13.68 0.58
N ALA A 141 -4.07 -13.71 0.39
CA ALA A 141 -3.11 -13.25 1.38
C ALA A 141 -2.11 -12.28 0.76
N PHE A 142 -1.90 -11.14 1.41
CA PHE A 142 -0.82 -10.23 1.10
C PHE A 142 0.41 -10.60 1.93
N ASN A 143 1.51 -10.90 1.26
CA ASN A 143 2.73 -11.43 1.87
C ASN A 143 3.87 -10.38 1.95
N GLY A 144 3.60 -9.13 1.55
CA GLY A 144 4.62 -8.07 1.55
C GLY A 144 5.78 -8.38 0.59
N TYR A 145 7.00 -8.09 1.04
CA TYR A 145 8.23 -8.35 0.29
C TYR A 145 8.70 -9.80 0.46
N LEU A 146 9.18 -10.39 -0.63
CA LEU A 146 9.84 -11.69 -0.59
C LEU A 146 11.33 -11.54 -0.19
N PRO A 147 11.99 -12.62 0.28
CA PRO A 147 13.41 -12.58 0.61
C PRO A 147 14.28 -12.07 -0.55
N VAL A 148 15.25 -11.23 -0.24
CA VAL A 148 16.14 -10.64 -1.26
C VAL A 148 17.09 -11.67 -1.87
N LYS A 149 17.57 -12.63 -1.06
CA LYS A 149 18.51 -13.68 -1.51
C LYS A 149 17.80 -14.73 -2.35
N GLU A 150 18.36 -15.02 -3.52
CA GLU A 150 17.72 -15.89 -4.52
C GLU A 150 17.32 -17.28 -4.03
N PRO A 151 18.16 -18.04 -3.30
CA PRO A 151 17.74 -19.37 -2.82
C PRO A 151 16.56 -19.32 -1.85
N GLU A 152 16.52 -18.29 -0.99
CA GLU A 152 15.44 -18.08 -0.02
C GLU A 152 14.17 -17.62 -0.73
N ARG A 153 14.31 -16.74 -1.72
CA ARG A 153 13.20 -16.23 -2.54
C ARG A 153 12.56 -17.33 -3.37
N THR A 154 13.36 -18.21 -3.98
CA THR A 154 12.83 -19.39 -4.70
C THR A 154 12.00 -20.28 -3.78
N ARG A 155 12.49 -20.56 -2.55
CA ARG A 155 11.73 -21.33 -1.56
C ARG A 155 10.43 -20.64 -1.16
N ALA A 156 10.46 -19.31 -0.99
CA ALA A 156 9.27 -18.53 -0.69
C ALA A 156 8.25 -18.60 -1.83
N ILE A 157 8.67 -18.40 -3.08
CA ILE A 157 7.81 -18.53 -4.28
C ILE A 157 7.14 -19.89 -4.31
N LYS A 158 7.91 -20.98 -4.14
CA LYS A 158 7.38 -22.35 -4.13
C LYS A 158 6.38 -22.59 -3.02
N ARG A 159 6.61 -22.03 -1.83
CA ARG A 159 5.66 -22.12 -0.72
C ARG A 159 4.37 -21.37 -1.04
N LEU A 160 4.46 -20.18 -1.63
CA LEU A 160 3.27 -19.41 -2.03
C LEU A 160 2.48 -20.14 -3.14
N GLU A 161 3.16 -20.72 -4.11
CA GLU A 161 2.54 -21.55 -5.14
C GLU A 161 1.79 -22.74 -4.53
N SER A 162 2.42 -23.47 -3.59
CA SER A 162 1.79 -24.58 -2.90
C SER A 162 0.53 -24.16 -2.11
N ARG A 163 0.56 -22.98 -1.48
CA ARG A 163 -0.62 -22.46 -0.80
C ARG A 163 -1.71 -22.02 -1.79
N ALA A 164 -1.31 -21.41 -2.91
CA ALA A 164 -2.27 -21.00 -3.93
C ALA A 164 -3.07 -22.19 -4.47
N THR A 165 -2.41 -23.32 -4.75
CA THR A 165 -3.06 -24.53 -5.27
C THR A 165 -3.72 -25.38 -4.19
N GLY A 166 -3.07 -25.56 -3.03
CA GLY A 166 -3.57 -26.45 -1.98
C GLY A 166 -4.65 -25.85 -1.09
N GLU A 167 -4.64 -24.51 -0.91
CA GLU A 167 -5.60 -23.78 -0.08
C GLU A 167 -6.60 -22.95 -0.92
N HIS A 168 -6.50 -22.98 -2.24
CA HIS A 168 -7.27 -22.12 -3.17
C HIS A 168 -7.21 -20.63 -2.79
N GLN A 169 -6.02 -20.17 -2.35
CA GLN A 169 -5.81 -18.84 -1.82
C GLN A 169 -4.86 -18.05 -2.72
N SER A 170 -5.33 -16.95 -3.30
CA SER A 170 -4.48 -16.03 -4.08
C SER A 170 -3.37 -15.45 -3.21
N GLN A 171 -2.12 -15.52 -3.67
CA GLN A 171 -0.95 -15.06 -2.93
C GLN A 171 -0.40 -13.78 -3.56
N LEU A 172 -0.60 -12.65 -2.88
CA LEU A 172 -0.13 -11.33 -3.32
C LEU A 172 1.21 -11.00 -2.66
N PHE A 173 2.10 -10.37 -3.40
CA PHE A 173 3.35 -9.86 -2.90
C PHE A 173 3.90 -8.74 -3.78
N ILE A 174 4.85 -7.99 -3.25
CA ILE A 174 5.48 -6.85 -3.91
C ILE A 174 7.00 -6.99 -3.87
N GLU A 175 7.66 -6.15 -4.66
CA GLU A 175 9.11 -6.03 -4.67
C GLU A 175 9.49 -4.55 -4.87
N ALA A 176 10.73 -4.20 -4.51
CA ALA A 176 11.29 -2.90 -4.87
C ALA A 176 11.28 -2.72 -6.40
N PRO A 177 10.80 -1.59 -6.93
CA PRO A 177 10.52 -1.43 -8.36
C PRO A 177 11.68 -1.81 -9.30
N TYR A 178 12.93 -1.52 -8.90
CA TYR A 178 14.11 -1.86 -9.69
C TYR A 178 14.45 -3.37 -9.75
N ARG A 179 13.76 -4.21 -8.97
CA ARG A 179 13.90 -5.68 -8.97
C ARG A 179 12.72 -6.41 -9.59
N ASN A 180 11.66 -5.72 -10.00
CA ASN A 180 10.42 -6.33 -10.48
C ASN A 180 10.64 -7.26 -11.67
N THR A 181 11.40 -6.85 -12.69
CA THR A 181 11.68 -7.69 -13.85
C THR A 181 12.35 -9.00 -13.44
N LYS A 182 13.39 -8.92 -12.59
CA LYS A 182 14.10 -10.10 -12.11
C LYS A 182 13.22 -11.03 -11.27
N LEU A 183 12.32 -10.46 -10.46
CA LEU A 183 11.35 -11.25 -9.70
C LEU A 183 10.36 -11.95 -10.62
N ALA A 184 9.82 -11.28 -11.62
CA ALA A 184 8.91 -11.89 -12.61
C ALA A 184 9.57 -13.06 -13.35
N GLU A 185 10.80 -12.88 -13.83
CA GLU A 185 11.59 -13.96 -14.47
C GLU A 185 11.77 -15.16 -13.53
N GLN A 186 12.06 -14.90 -12.26
CA GLN A 186 12.24 -15.95 -11.26
C GLN A 186 10.93 -16.69 -10.96
N ILE A 187 9.79 -16.02 -10.88
CA ILE A 187 8.49 -16.67 -10.71
C ILE A 187 8.21 -17.57 -11.92
N ILE A 188 8.37 -17.05 -13.13
CA ILE A 188 8.11 -17.76 -14.39
C ILE A 188 9.00 -19.01 -14.54
N SER A 189 10.26 -18.92 -14.10
CA SER A 189 11.18 -20.08 -14.12
C SER A 189 10.90 -21.09 -13.02
N SER A 190 10.40 -20.65 -11.87
CA SER A 190 10.23 -21.47 -10.67
C SER A 190 8.88 -22.19 -10.59
N CYS A 191 7.80 -21.56 -11.04
CA CYS A 191 6.45 -22.08 -10.88
C CYS A 191 6.06 -23.10 -11.96
N GLY A 192 5.07 -23.94 -11.64
CA GLY A 192 4.49 -24.93 -12.51
C GLY A 192 3.75 -24.30 -13.70
N VAL A 193 3.71 -25.00 -14.83
CA VAL A 193 3.18 -24.48 -16.10
C VAL A 193 1.71 -24.06 -16.05
N GLN A 194 0.92 -24.66 -15.17
CA GLN A 194 -0.52 -24.37 -15.01
C GLN A 194 -0.80 -23.28 -13.96
N THR A 195 0.16 -22.96 -13.10
CA THR A 195 0.03 -21.89 -12.12
C THR A 195 -0.24 -20.56 -12.84
N LYS A 196 -1.23 -19.81 -12.40
CA LYS A 196 -1.51 -18.48 -12.94
C LYS A 196 -0.69 -17.43 -12.21
N LEU A 197 -0.17 -16.49 -12.97
CA LEU A 197 0.51 -15.29 -12.46
C LEU A 197 -0.20 -14.06 -13.02
N CYS A 198 -0.67 -13.19 -12.13
CA CYS A 198 -1.07 -11.84 -12.46
C CYS A 198 0.09 -10.89 -12.19
N ILE A 199 0.38 -10.03 -13.16
CA ILE A 199 1.28 -8.88 -13.04
C ILE A 199 0.42 -7.62 -13.16
N ALA A 200 0.30 -6.86 -12.08
CA ALA A 200 -0.47 -5.63 -12.02
C ALA A 200 0.48 -4.46 -11.73
N CYS A 201 0.75 -3.66 -12.74
CA CYS A 201 1.77 -2.62 -12.77
C CYS A 201 1.14 -1.26 -12.99
N ASP A 202 1.61 -0.23 -12.27
CA ASP A 202 1.15 1.17 -12.37
C ASP A 202 -0.38 1.32 -12.33
N ILE A 203 -1.03 0.61 -11.41
CA ILE A 203 -2.48 0.62 -11.24
C ILE A 203 -3.00 2.06 -11.12
N THR A 204 -4.05 2.39 -11.85
CA THR A 204 -4.68 3.72 -11.97
C THR A 204 -3.91 4.77 -12.78
N SER A 205 -2.73 4.47 -13.26
CA SER A 205 -2.01 5.41 -14.12
C SER A 205 -2.37 5.24 -15.61
N ASN A 206 -2.00 6.21 -16.43
CA ASN A 206 -2.14 6.10 -17.88
C ASN A 206 -1.29 4.98 -18.51
N ASN A 207 -0.30 4.47 -17.78
CA ASN A 207 0.58 3.38 -18.20
C ASN A 207 0.20 2.06 -17.51
N GLU A 208 -0.98 1.96 -16.94
CA GLU A 208 -1.46 0.74 -16.28
C GLU A 208 -1.29 -0.50 -17.17
N TYR A 209 -0.74 -1.55 -16.58
CA TYR A 209 -0.65 -2.85 -17.22
C TYR A 209 -1.10 -3.93 -16.23
N ILE A 210 -2.20 -4.61 -16.54
CA ILE A 210 -2.69 -5.73 -15.72
C ILE A 210 -2.93 -6.92 -16.64
N ARG A 211 -2.25 -8.03 -16.36
CA ARG A 211 -2.43 -9.27 -17.12
C ARG A 211 -2.28 -10.49 -16.24
N THR A 212 -3.21 -11.42 -16.37
CA THR A 212 -3.15 -12.75 -15.81
C THR A 212 -2.97 -13.78 -16.92
N ALA A 213 -2.01 -14.67 -16.77
CA ALA A 213 -1.79 -15.78 -17.67
C ALA A 213 -1.17 -16.96 -16.89
N THR A 214 -1.23 -18.16 -17.45
CA THR A 214 -0.49 -19.28 -16.91
C THR A 214 1.02 -19.09 -17.07
N ILE A 215 1.80 -19.73 -16.23
CA ILE A 215 3.27 -19.72 -16.36
C ILE A 215 3.70 -20.23 -17.74
N GLY A 216 2.98 -21.23 -18.28
CA GLY A 216 3.23 -21.75 -19.63
C GLY A 216 3.04 -20.70 -20.73
N GLU A 217 2.04 -19.82 -20.57
CA GLU A 217 1.83 -18.68 -21.47
C GLU A 217 2.85 -17.57 -21.24
N TRP A 218 3.18 -17.22 -19.99
CA TRP A 218 4.21 -16.23 -19.66
C TRP A 218 5.59 -16.59 -20.25
N ARG A 219 5.95 -17.88 -20.32
CA ARG A 219 7.19 -18.34 -20.98
C ARG A 219 7.23 -18.03 -22.48
N LYS A 220 6.06 -17.90 -23.13
CA LYS A 220 5.95 -17.54 -24.55
C LYS A 220 5.84 -16.01 -24.75
N ILE A 221 5.13 -15.34 -23.85
CA ILE A 221 4.87 -13.90 -23.92
C ILE A 221 6.12 -13.10 -23.54
N GLY A 222 6.89 -13.58 -22.55
CA GLY A 222 7.97 -12.83 -21.90
C GLY A 222 7.49 -11.89 -20.82
N VAL A 223 8.44 -11.33 -20.06
CA VAL A 223 8.15 -10.36 -19.00
C VAL A 223 7.86 -8.99 -19.63
N PRO A 224 6.77 -8.31 -19.23
CA PRO A 224 6.48 -6.96 -19.71
C PRO A 224 7.51 -5.94 -19.16
N ASP A 225 7.51 -4.74 -19.73
CA ASP A 225 8.32 -3.64 -19.18
C ASP A 225 7.73 -3.12 -17.87
N ILE A 226 8.23 -3.67 -16.78
CA ILE A 226 7.88 -3.32 -15.39
C ILE A 226 9.09 -2.81 -14.59
N ASN A 227 10.21 -2.53 -15.28
CA ASN A 227 11.41 -2.06 -14.61
C ASN A 227 11.21 -0.67 -14.01
N LYS A 228 11.50 -0.54 -12.72
CA LYS A 228 11.32 0.68 -11.92
C LYS A 228 9.86 1.17 -11.82
N ARG A 229 8.89 0.30 -12.06
CA ARG A 229 7.47 0.62 -12.01
C ARG A 229 6.81 -0.10 -10.84
N PRO A 230 5.95 0.56 -10.02
CA PRO A 230 5.21 -0.09 -8.93
C PRO A 230 4.41 -1.28 -9.45
N THR A 231 4.64 -2.46 -8.88
CA THR A 231 4.03 -3.70 -9.39
C THR A 231 3.59 -4.60 -8.24
N ILE A 232 2.40 -5.16 -8.37
CA ILE A 232 1.88 -6.23 -7.51
C ILE A 232 1.86 -7.52 -8.32
N PHE A 233 2.37 -8.59 -7.73
CA PHE A 233 2.35 -9.94 -8.27
C PHE A 233 1.32 -10.78 -7.51
N ILE A 234 0.54 -11.57 -8.24
CA ILE A 234 -0.44 -12.50 -7.63
C ILE A 234 -0.25 -13.87 -8.24
N ILE A 235 0.08 -14.86 -7.40
CA ILE A 235 0.06 -16.27 -7.77
C ILE A 235 -1.29 -16.83 -7.36
N GLY A 236 -1.92 -17.57 -8.27
CA GLY A 236 -3.22 -18.20 -8.08
C GLY A 236 -3.42 -19.43 -8.95
N GLU A 237 -4.60 -19.97 -8.88
CA GLU A 237 -5.07 -21.14 -9.61
C GLU A 237 -5.99 -20.74 -10.77
#